data_6c46468de81b0705a928fb1791a77f08
#
_entry.id   6c46468de81b0705a928fb1791a77f08
#
_cell.length_a   1.000
_cell.length_b   1.000
_cell.length_c   1.000
_cell.angle_alpha   90.00
_cell.angle_beta   90.00
_cell.angle_gamma   90.00
#
_symmetry.space_group_name_H-M   'P 1'
#
loop_
_entity.id
_entity.type
_entity.pdbx_description
1 polymer ?
#
loop_
_entity_poly.entity_id
_entity_poly.type
_entity_poly.pdbx_seq_one_letter_code
_entity_poly.pdbx_strand_id
1 'polypeptide(L)'
;MSLNSLSLKKGLYIVPTPIGNLADITLRAIEILKNSDYILCEDTRVSKNLFNNYSIDSKLISNHKFNEKKNLAKVIKLLKDGSIISLISDAGTPGVSDPGSILIKECVKNDIDIIPIPGASVVTSAVSISGFSEKFFFYGFFSEKLKIIEEDL
;
A
#
# COMPACT_ATOMS: atom_id res chain seq x y z
N MET A 1 -10.73 0.57 23.74
CA MET A 1 -9.57 1.23 23.13
C MET A 1 -10.02 2.59 22.64
N SER A 2 -9.54 3.70 23.22
CA SER A 2 -9.89 5.05 22.76
C SER A 2 -9.10 5.35 21.48
N LEU A 3 -9.74 6.04 20.54
CA LEU A 3 -9.09 6.68 19.39
C LEU A 3 -8.34 7.94 19.89
N ASN A 4 -7.36 7.76 20.79
CA ASN A 4 -6.53 8.87 21.21
C ASN A 4 -5.63 9.26 20.04
N SER A 5 -5.39 10.56 19.88
CA SER A 5 -4.48 11.14 18.89
C SER A 5 -3.21 10.30 18.77
N LEU A 6 -3.07 9.58 17.64
CA LEU A 6 -1.91 8.75 17.38
C LEU A 6 -0.71 9.67 17.20
N SER A 7 0.21 9.66 18.16
CA SER A 7 1.57 10.16 17.89
C SER A 7 2.17 9.20 16.85
N LEU A 8 2.14 9.58 15.58
CA LEU A 8 2.66 8.75 14.52
C LEU A 8 4.19 8.66 14.61
N LYS A 9 4.69 7.44 14.57
CA LYS A 9 6.14 7.19 14.47
C LYS A 9 6.62 7.60 13.06
N LYS A 10 7.79 8.18 12.97
CA LYS A 10 8.45 8.46 11.68
C LYS A 10 8.71 7.16 10.93
N GLY A 11 8.59 7.18 9.60
CA GLY A 11 8.84 5.99 8.79
C GLY A 11 7.88 5.82 7.62
N LEU A 12 7.95 4.63 7.00
CA LEU A 12 7.12 4.22 5.87
C LEU A 12 5.90 3.43 6.37
N TYR A 13 4.69 3.92 6.06
CA TYR A 13 3.44 3.25 6.34
C TYR A 13 2.92 2.54 5.10
N ILE A 14 2.64 1.25 5.21
CA ILE A 14 2.02 0.45 4.15
C ILE A 14 0.52 0.47 4.41
N VAL A 15 -0.23 1.23 3.61
CA VAL A 15 -1.63 1.55 3.88
C VAL A 15 -2.54 0.93 2.81
N PRO A 16 -3.33 -0.10 3.14
CA PRO A 16 -4.32 -0.65 2.23
C PRO A 16 -5.42 0.33 1.90
N THR A 17 -5.85 0.31 0.63
CA THR A 17 -6.97 1.07 0.10
C THR A 17 -8.15 0.16 -0.23
N PRO A 18 -9.37 0.70 -0.36
CA PRO A 18 -10.55 -0.08 -0.70
C PRO A 18 -10.43 -0.88 -2.00
N ILE A 19 -11.07 -2.05 -2.06
CA ILE A 19 -11.09 -2.97 -3.22
C ILE A 19 -12.46 -3.01 -3.91
N GLY A 20 -13.12 -1.88 -4.09
CA GLY A 20 -14.42 -1.78 -4.76
C GLY A 20 -15.47 -0.99 -3.98
N ASN A 21 -15.34 -0.88 -2.66
CA ASN A 21 -16.24 -0.08 -1.83
C ASN A 21 -15.41 0.88 -0.95
N LEU A 22 -15.61 2.18 -1.08
CA LEU A 22 -14.87 3.19 -0.32
C LEU A 22 -15.00 3.00 1.19
N ALA A 23 -16.11 2.45 1.68
CA ALA A 23 -16.35 2.20 3.10
C ALA A 23 -15.42 1.10 3.70
N ASP A 24 -14.73 0.32 2.89
CA ASP A 24 -13.81 -0.73 3.35
C ASP A 24 -12.45 -0.18 3.83
N ILE A 25 -12.24 1.12 3.82
CA ILE A 25 -11.07 1.73 4.42
C ILE A 25 -11.18 1.74 5.95
N THR A 26 -10.09 1.44 6.63
CA THR A 26 -10.10 1.49 8.10
C THR A 26 -9.98 2.92 8.62
N LEU A 27 -10.57 3.21 9.78
CA LEU A 27 -10.42 4.51 10.46
C LEU A 27 -8.94 4.86 10.70
N ARG A 28 -8.13 3.87 11.06
CA ARG A 28 -6.69 4.04 11.25
C ARG A 28 -5.97 4.40 9.95
N ALA A 29 -6.35 3.81 8.82
CA ALA A 29 -5.80 4.16 7.52
C ALA A 29 -6.09 5.62 7.16
N ILE A 30 -7.35 6.08 7.35
CA ILE A 30 -7.74 7.47 7.11
C ILE A 30 -6.91 8.43 7.97
N GLU A 31 -6.76 8.13 9.25
CA GLU A 31 -6.00 8.99 10.17
C GLU A 31 -4.53 9.09 9.77
N ILE A 32 -3.90 7.95 9.41
CA ILE A 32 -2.51 7.93 8.96
C ILE A 32 -2.35 8.73 7.66
N LEU A 33 -3.23 8.53 6.68
CA LEU A 33 -3.16 9.25 5.42
C LEU A 33 -3.32 10.77 5.62
N LYS A 34 -4.19 11.22 6.54
CA LYS A 34 -4.36 12.64 6.88
C LYS A 34 -3.13 13.26 7.54
N ASN A 35 -2.35 12.48 8.26
CA ASN A 35 -1.18 12.95 9.00
C ASN A 35 0.15 12.60 8.31
N SER A 36 0.13 12.07 7.08
CA SER A 36 1.32 11.80 6.29
C SER A 36 1.84 13.08 5.64
N ASP A 37 3.15 13.30 5.69
CA ASP A 37 3.80 14.40 4.97
C ASP A 37 3.73 14.19 3.45
N TYR A 38 3.81 12.91 3.03
CA TYR A 38 3.72 12.50 1.64
C TYR A 38 2.96 11.18 1.52
N ILE A 39 2.20 11.04 0.43
CA ILE A 39 1.56 9.78 0.03
C ILE A 39 2.11 9.36 -1.33
N LEU A 40 2.71 8.18 -1.37
CA LEU A 40 3.13 7.53 -2.61
C LEU A 40 1.94 6.75 -3.15
N CYS A 41 1.52 7.05 -4.37
CA CYS A 41 0.38 6.39 -5.03
C CYS A 41 0.73 6.03 -6.47
N GLU A 42 0.13 4.98 -7.00
CA GLU A 42 0.36 4.53 -8.36
C GLU A 42 -0.25 5.50 -9.38
N ASP A 43 -1.56 5.71 -9.31
CA ASP A 43 -2.26 6.73 -10.10
C ASP A 43 -2.89 7.81 -9.20
N THR A 44 -2.38 9.02 -9.33
CA THR A 44 -2.88 10.17 -8.56
C THR A 44 -4.35 10.52 -8.87
N ARG A 45 -4.87 10.12 -10.03
CA ARG A 45 -6.27 10.37 -10.43
C ARG A 45 -7.22 9.42 -9.69
N VAL A 46 -6.84 8.14 -9.57
CA VAL A 46 -7.60 7.14 -8.81
C VAL A 46 -7.63 7.51 -7.34
N SER A 47 -6.46 7.84 -6.79
CA SER A 47 -6.34 8.24 -5.39
C SER A 47 -7.12 9.49 -5.00
N LYS A 48 -7.31 10.44 -5.93
CA LYS A 48 -8.09 11.68 -5.70
C LYS A 48 -9.53 11.40 -5.27
N ASN A 49 -10.19 10.38 -5.81
CA ASN A 49 -11.55 10.04 -5.42
C ASN A 49 -11.61 9.64 -3.94
N LEU A 50 -10.72 8.77 -3.51
CA LEU A 50 -10.57 8.37 -2.11
C LEU A 50 -10.30 9.60 -1.21
N PHE A 51 -9.35 10.44 -1.61
CA PHE A 51 -8.92 11.59 -0.82
C PHE A 51 -10.02 12.65 -0.66
N ASN A 52 -10.76 12.91 -1.72
CA ASN A 52 -11.91 13.83 -1.67
C ASN A 52 -12.98 13.32 -0.71
N ASN A 53 -13.31 12.02 -0.74
CA ASN A 53 -14.34 11.44 0.13
C ASN A 53 -13.98 11.53 1.61
N TYR A 54 -12.71 11.40 1.95
CA TYR A 54 -12.25 11.37 3.36
C TYR A 54 -11.54 12.66 3.80
N SER A 55 -11.54 13.70 2.96
CA SER A 55 -10.88 14.99 3.26
C SER A 55 -9.41 14.79 3.64
N ILE A 56 -8.67 14.07 2.78
CA ILE A 56 -7.23 13.84 2.91
C ILE A 56 -6.52 14.85 2.01
N ASP A 57 -5.72 15.73 2.61
CA ASP A 57 -4.97 16.80 1.92
C ASP A 57 -3.48 16.65 2.18
N SER A 58 -2.90 15.58 1.71
CA SER A 58 -1.48 15.29 1.82
C SER A 58 -0.78 15.42 0.47
N LYS A 59 0.53 15.69 0.49
CA LYS A 59 1.32 15.84 -0.74
C LYS A 59 1.47 14.48 -1.43
N LEU A 60 1.07 14.40 -2.71
CA LEU A 60 1.15 13.19 -3.50
C LEU A 60 2.47 13.09 -4.26
N ILE A 61 3.03 11.90 -4.28
CA ILE A 61 4.16 11.53 -5.13
C ILE A 61 3.73 10.31 -5.94
N SER A 62 3.71 10.43 -7.27
CA SER A 62 3.45 9.28 -8.13
C SER A 62 4.58 8.25 -7.99
N ASN A 63 4.22 7.01 -7.70
CA ASN A 63 5.15 5.89 -7.51
C ASN A 63 4.58 4.61 -8.12
N HIS A 64 4.88 4.38 -9.39
CA HIS A 64 4.45 3.23 -10.17
C HIS A 64 5.66 2.44 -10.68
N LYS A 65 5.44 1.26 -11.22
CA LYS A 65 6.46 0.32 -11.70
C LYS A 65 7.58 0.95 -12.55
N PHE A 66 7.26 1.99 -13.34
CA PHE A 66 8.23 2.61 -14.26
C PHE A 66 9.03 3.75 -13.63
N ASN A 67 8.56 4.36 -12.52
CA ASN A 67 9.25 5.48 -11.90
C ASN A 67 9.75 5.21 -10.48
N GLU A 68 9.40 4.08 -9.87
CA GLU A 68 9.79 3.70 -8.51
C GLU A 68 11.30 3.82 -8.30
N LYS A 69 12.12 3.27 -9.20
CA LYS A 69 13.59 3.36 -9.13
C LYS A 69 14.09 4.79 -9.19
N LYS A 70 13.46 5.64 -10.02
CA LYS A 70 13.84 7.05 -10.18
C LYS A 70 13.55 7.85 -8.92
N ASN A 71 12.44 7.56 -8.25
CA ASN A 71 12.01 8.27 -7.05
C ASN A 71 12.72 7.76 -5.77
N LEU A 72 13.32 6.57 -5.81
CA LEU A 72 13.83 5.85 -4.65
C LEU A 72 14.75 6.72 -3.78
N ALA A 73 15.80 7.30 -4.36
CA ALA A 73 16.78 8.10 -3.61
C ALA A 73 16.13 9.31 -2.91
N LYS A 74 15.18 9.97 -3.58
CA LYS A 74 14.42 11.10 -3.03
C LYS A 74 13.56 10.66 -1.84
N VAL A 75 12.83 9.55 -1.98
CA VAL A 75 11.94 9.05 -0.93
C VAL A 75 12.73 8.57 0.28
N ILE A 76 13.82 7.83 0.08
CA ILE A 76 14.72 7.42 1.18
C ILE A 76 15.30 8.62 1.92
N LYS A 77 15.70 9.68 1.21
CA LYS A 77 16.15 10.91 1.84
C LYS A 77 15.07 11.53 2.73
N LEU A 78 13.84 11.69 2.23
CA LEU A 78 12.72 12.22 3.01
C LEU A 78 12.44 11.40 4.27
N LEU A 79 12.48 10.07 4.17
CA LEU A 79 12.31 9.16 5.32
C LEU A 79 13.42 9.34 6.34
N LYS A 80 14.68 9.44 5.91
CA LYS A 80 15.84 9.71 6.79
C LYS A 80 15.78 11.08 7.46
N ASP A 81 15.23 12.08 6.77
CA ASP A 81 14.99 13.41 7.31
C ASP A 81 13.81 13.43 8.30
N GLY A 82 13.16 12.28 8.53
CA GLY A 82 12.13 12.08 9.53
C GLY A 82 10.72 12.32 9.08
N SER A 83 10.44 12.32 7.78
CA SER A 83 9.10 12.39 7.24
C SER A 83 8.28 11.13 7.53
N ILE A 84 6.97 11.31 7.68
CA ILE A 84 5.96 10.26 7.71
C ILE A 84 5.46 10.08 6.28
N ILE A 85 5.74 8.93 5.68
CA ILE A 85 5.37 8.64 4.30
C ILE A 85 4.44 7.43 4.25
N SER A 86 3.29 7.57 3.59
CA SER A 86 2.39 6.45 3.32
C SER A 86 2.59 5.94 1.89
N LEU A 87 2.63 4.63 1.72
CA LEU A 87 2.55 3.96 0.43
C LEU A 87 1.17 3.34 0.29
N ILE A 88 0.48 3.66 -0.79
CA ILE A 88 -0.80 3.06 -1.18
C ILE A 88 -0.71 2.48 -2.59
N SER A 89 -1.58 1.53 -2.91
CA SER A 89 -1.90 1.06 -4.26
C SER A 89 -3.27 1.58 -4.71
N ASP A 90 -3.62 1.38 -5.95
CA ASP A 90 -4.92 1.79 -6.49
C ASP A 90 -6.07 1.01 -5.82
N ALA A 91 -5.83 -0.24 -5.41
CA ALA A 91 -6.77 -1.07 -4.67
C ALA A 91 -6.05 -2.12 -3.81
N GLY A 92 -6.45 -2.31 -2.56
CA GLY A 92 -5.93 -3.35 -1.68
C GLY A 92 -4.61 -3.00 -0.99
N THR A 93 -3.79 -4.01 -0.71
CA THR A 93 -2.55 -3.89 0.07
C THR A 93 -1.34 -3.67 -0.82
N PRO A 94 -0.63 -2.54 -0.72
CA PRO A 94 0.54 -2.24 -1.54
C PRO A 94 1.68 -3.24 -1.30
N GLY A 95 2.49 -3.47 -2.34
CA GLY A 95 3.64 -4.39 -2.28
C GLY A 95 3.28 -5.88 -2.43
N VAL A 96 1.99 -6.22 -2.53
CA VAL A 96 1.49 -7.59 -2.78
C VAL A 96 1.03 -7.67 -4.24
N SER A 97 1.91 -8.07 -5.14
CA SER A 97 1.75 -7.99 -6.61
C SER A 97 1.56 -6.57 -7.16
N ASP A 98 1.89 -5.57 -6.36
CA ASP A 98 1.79 -4.14 -6.63
C ASP A 98 3.15 -3.44 -6.50
N PRO A 99 3.31 -2.20 -7.01
CA PRO A 99 4.50 -1.40 -6.77
C PRO A 99 4.79 -1.20 -5.27
N GLY A 100 6.08 -1.01 -4.93
CA GLY A 100 6.51 -0.74 -3.55
C GLY A 100 7.58 -1.69 -3.02
N SER A 101 7.75 -2.85 -3.64
CA SER A 101 8.72 -3.85 -3.17
C SER A 101 10.18 -3.35 -3.19
N ILE A 102 10.53 -2.51 -4.15
CA ILE A 102 11.87 -1.91 -4.27
C ILE A 102 12.10 -0.93 -3.12
N LEU A 103 11.13 -0.05 -2.87
CA LEU A 103 11.19 0.91 -1.76
C LEU A 103 11.24 0.19 -0.41
N ILE A 104 10.41 -0.82 -0.19
CA ILE A 104 10.38 -1.60 1.06
C ILE A 104 11.76 -2.26 1.30
N LYS A 105 12.34 -2.90 0.29
CA LYS A 105 13.68 -3.50 0.38
C LYS A 105 14.75 -2.46 0.73
N GLU A 106 14.65 -1.27 0.16
CA GLU A 106 15.63 -0.22 0.42
C GLU A 106 15.45 0.41 1.81
N CYS A 107 14.21 0.51 2.30
CA CYS A 107 13.93 0.91 3.69
C CYS A 107 14.56 -0.07 4.68
N VAL A 108 14.40 -1.38 4.47
CA VAL A 108 15.04 -2.42 5.30
C VAL A 108 16.56 -2.27 5.34
N LYS A 109 17.21 -2.04 4.19
CA LYS A 109 18.66 -1.84 4.12
C LYS A 109 19.17 -0.59 4.85
N ASN A 110 18.30 0.40 5.01
CA ASN A 110 18.64 1.68 5.63
C ASN A 110 18.10 1.80 7.06
N ASP A 111 17.64 0.71 7.69
CA ASP A 111 17.07 0.67 9.04
C ASP A 111 15.93 1.67 9.24
N ILE A 112 15.13 1.91 8.19
CA ILE A 112 13.95 2.77 8.23
C ILE A 112 12.76 1.93 8.70
N ASP A 113 12.03 2.43 9.69
CA ASP A 113 10.83 1.77 10.20
C ASP A 113 9.76 1.62 9.11
N ILE A 114 9.23 0.40 8.99
CA ILE A 114 8.13 0.07 8.09
C ILE A 114 6.95 -0.40 8.93
N ILE A 115 5.84 0.31 8.83
CA ILE A 115 4.66 0.09 9.67
C ILE A 115 3.51 -0.43 8.80
N PRO A 116 3.15 -1.72 8.90
CA PRO A 116 1.99 -2.25 8.18
C PRO A 116 0.69 -1.82 8.85
N ILE A 117 -0.28 -1.42 8.03
CA ILE A 117 -1.63 -1.11 8.48
C ILE A 117 -2.56 -2.22 8.00
N PRO A 118 -3.23 -2.96 8.89
CA PRO A 118 -4.25 -3.92 8.49
C PRO A 118 -5.39 -3.25 7.72
N GLY A 119 -5.87 -3.90 6.66
CA GLY A 119 -6.95 -3.35 5.85
C GLY A 119 -7.40 -4.29 4.74
N ALA A 120 -8.03 -3.73 3.70
CA ALA A 120 -8.61 -4.47 2.61
C ALA A 120 -7.58 -5.34 1.86
N SER A 121 -7.94 -6.58 1.61
CA SER A 121 -7.13 -7.55 0.86
C SER A 121 -8.05 -8.52 0.12
N VAL A 122 -7.96 -8.55 -1.20
CA VAL A 122 -8.71 -9.51 -2.02
C VAL A 122 -8.31 -10.96 -1.71
N VAL A 123 -7.05 -11.20 -1.36
CA VAL A 123 -6.53 -12.55 -1.06
C VAL A 123 -7.27 -13.16 0.13
N THR A 124 -7.30 -12.46 1.26
CA THR A 124 -8.01 -12.95 2.46
C THR A 124 -9.51 -12.99 2.27
N SER A 125 -10.09 -12.03 1.56
CA SER A 125 -11.52 -12.02 1.25
C SER A 125 -11.92 -13.22 0.39
N ALA A 126 -11.16 -13.53 -0.66
CA ALA A 126 -11.43 -14.67 -1.52
C ALA A 126 -11.30 -16.01 -0.76
N VAL A 127 -10.23 -16.17 0.02
CA VAL A 127 -10.03 -17.41 0.81
C VAL A 127 -11.16 -17.59 1.81
N SER A 128 -11.60 -16.55 2.50
CA SER A 128 -12.65 -16.65 3.53
C SER A 128 -14.01 -17.12 3.02
N ILE A 129 -14.31 -16.92 1.75
CA ILE A 129 -15.59 -17.31 1.12
C ILE A 129 -15.47 -18.51 0.18
N SER A 130 -14.25 -19.01 -0.06
CA SER A 130 -14.00 -20.07 -1.06
C SER A 130 -14.58 -21.43 -0.66
N GLY A 131 -14.71 -21.70 0.64
CA GLY A 131 -15.06 -23.03 1.16
C GLY A 131 -13.96 -24.08 0.99
N PHE A 132 -12.77 -23.68 0.51
CA PHE A 132 -11.62 -24.57 0.37
C PHE A 132 -10.81 -24.68 1.66
N SER A 133 -9.60 -25.28 1.56
CA SER A 133 -8.68 -25.41 2.69
C SER A 133 -8.22 -24.04 3.22
N GLU A 134 -7.98 -23.97 4.54
CA GLU A 134 -7.35 -22.82 5.19
C GLU A 134 -5.89 -22.60 4.72
N LYS A 135 -5.28 -23.62 4.10
CA LYS A 135 -3.95 -23.53 3.52
C LYS A 135 -4.06 -23.13 2.05
N PHE A 136 -3.40 -22.04 1.69
CA PHE A 136 -3.39 -21.55 0.32
C PHE A 136 -2.00 -21.01 -0.04
N PHE A 137 -1.73 -20.94 -1.32
CA PHE A 137 -0.54 -20.32 -1.89
C PHE A 137 -0.99 -19.15 -2.78
N PHE A 138 -0.48 -17.95 -2.50
CA PHE A 138 -0.72 -16.80 -3.35
C PHE A 138 0.40 -16.68 -4.38
N TYR A 139 0.10 -17.07 -5.61
CA TYR A 139 1.05 -17.03 -6.72
C TYR A 139 1.26 -15.61 -7.28
N GLY A 140 0.26 -14.74 -7.16
CA GLY A 140 0.21 -13.45 -7.82
C GLY A 140 -0.68 -13.48 -9.06
N PHE A 141 -0.28 -12.76 -10.11
CA PHE A 141 -0.99 -12.75 -11.38
C PHE A 141 -0.43 -13.83 -12.31
N PHE A 142 -1.30 -14.66 -12.88
CA PHE A 142 -0.92 -15.57 -13.94
C PHE A 142 -0.58 -14.80 -15.22
N SER A 143 0.24 -15.41 -16.07
CA SER A 143 0.49 -14.92 -17.42
C SER A 143 -0.79 -14.96 -18.26
N GLU A 144 -0.97 -14.00 -19.18
CA GLU A 144 -2.07 -14.05 -20.16
C GLU A 144 -1.89 -15.15 -21.21
N LYS A 145 -0.69 -15.75 -21.30
CA LYS A 145 -0.37 -16.82 -22.25
C LYS A 145 -0.69 -18.18 -21.63
N LEU A 146 -1.66 -18.91 -22.20
CA LEU A 146 -2.11 -20.23 -21.73
C LEU A 146 -0.94 -21.21 -21.50
N LYS A 147 0.02 -21.27 -22.42
CA LYS A 147 1.18 -22.16 -22.29
C LYS A 147 2.00 -21.92 -21.02
N ILE A 148 2.14 -20.64 -20.58
CA ILE A 148 2.88 -20.29 -19.36
C ILE A 148 2.03 -20.66 -18.13
N ILE A 149 0.70 -20.51 -18.20
CA ILE A 149 -0.20 -20.92 -17.11
C ILE A 149 -0.12 -22.43 -16.88
N GLU A 150 -0.05 -23.23 -17.96
CA GLU A 150 0.10 -24.70 -17.87
C GLU A 150 1.45 -25.12 -17.28
N GLU A 151 2.51 -24.32 -17.49
CA GLU A 151 3.85 -24.57 -16.92
C GLU A 151 3.93 -24.13 -15.42
N ASP A 152 3.07 -23.20 -15.00
CA ASP A 152 3.05 -22.63 -13.64
C ASP A 152 2.14 -23.41 -12.67
N LEU A 153 1.20 -24.27 -13.17
CA LEU A 153 0.28 -25.10 -12.40
C LEU A 153 0.81 -26.53 -12.23
#